data_51463ec03034c197e9351887fb890962
#
_entry.id   51463ec03034c197e9351887fb890962
#
_cell.length_a   1.000
_cell.length_b   1.000
_cell.length_c   1.000
_cell.angle_alpha   90.00
_cell.angle_beta   90.00
_cell.angle_gamma   90.00
#
_symmetry.space_group_name_H-M   'P 1'
#
loop_
_entity.id
_entity.type
_entity.pdbx_description
1 polymer ?
#
loop_
_entity_poly.entity_id
_entity_poly.type
_entity_poly.pdbx_seq_one_letter_code
_entity_poly.pdbx_strand_id
1 'polypeptide(L)'
;IEGGIIGLNTAVINQQEDLRKAQTREAAIFYDFCTDDGESLVQIDAEARVRTILLRTAELDLEALQARYELQQALARLEQLRNQARRVEAELEEMTQLTINVEAARNNPNVRIYKNDAIVNADRTFVSALREVYKATLVYEYHSSQSYGPKEELFLTRMVARGDYNLQGYMTRLEDEFRFFEDTIGVRDQRLLRLSLRDDILKIPYTKPNGEPLAQADRFAMFRERLTSGTLLDENGYNAAPFSVSVAELSPLTSNHKVGFVEAELVGSGVGDPLAKVYLRMAGTSSLRELSGGTAFYTFPSRTAVINAFVNGSKPFDPLIYRTARFAERPLVNSRWELVINRVDEPDNDDLGLDGLTDVFLYFYYSDFTTL
;
A
#
# COMPACT_ATOMS: atom_id res chain seq x y z
N ILE A 1 20.03 -13.49 -15.86
CA ILE A 1 19.45 -12.65 -14.81
C ILE A 1 19.95 -11.22 -14.93
N GLU A 2 21.27 -10.97 -15.03
CA GLU A 2 21.81 -9.62 -15.23
C GLU A 2 21.21 -8.92 -16.46
N GLY A 3 21.05 -9.63 -17.58
CA GLY A 3 20.42 -9.09 -18.79
C GLY A 3 18.94 -8.72 -18.59
N GLY A 4 18.21 -9.48 -17.78
CA GLY A 4 16.81 -9.19 -17.43
C GLY A 4 16.66 -7.96 -16.54
N ILE A 5 17.55 -7.80 -15.55
CA ILE A 5 17.57 -6.64 -14.65
C ILE A 5 17.87 -5.35 -15.43
N ILE A 6 18.85 -5.39 -16.35
CA ILE A 6 19.18 -4.23 -17.20
C ILE A 6 18.01 -3.88 -18.12
N GLY A 7 17.36 -4.89 -18.71
CA GLY A 7 16.20 -4.67 -19.58
C GLY A 7 15.02 -4.02 -18.86
N LEU A 8 14.73 -4.45 -17.63
CA LEU A 8 13.66 -3.87 -16.80
C LEU A 8 13.99 -2.47 -16.32
N ASN A 9 15.22 -2.22 -15.91
CA ASN A 9 15.66 -0.88 -15.52
C ASN A 9 15.50 0.10 -16.69
N THR A 10 15.88 -0.33 -17.90
CA THR A 10 15.69 0.47 -19.12
C THR A 10 14.19 0.68 -19.42
N ALA A 11 13.35 -0.33 -19.22
CA ALA A 11 11.91 -0.21 -19.42
C ALA A 11 11.28 0.78 -18.42
N VAL A 12 11.67 0.74 -17.15
CA VAL A 12 11.22 1.69 -16.11
C VAL A 12 11.63 3.11 -16.46
N ILE A 13 12.87 3.33 -16.87
CA ILE A 13 13.37 4.66 -17.27
C ILE A 13 12.60 5.20 -18.48
N ASN A 14 12.40 4.38 -19.51
CA ASN A 14 11.65 4.77 -20.70
C ASN A 14 10.19 5.12 -20.37
N GLN A 15 9.55 4.37 -19.50
CA GLN A 15 8.18 4.62 -19.08
C GLN A 15 8.05 5.88 -18.23
N GLN A 16 9.03 6.17 -17.37
CA GLN A 16 9.10 7.45 -16.64
C GLN A 16 9.25 8.65 -17.60
N GLU A 17 10.05 8.49 -18.64
CA GLU A 17 10.22 9.53 -19.64
C GLU A 17 8.96 9.74 -20.49
N ASP A 18 8.26 8.67 -20.85
CA ASP A 18 6.99 8.74 -21.58
C ASP A 18 5.87 9.34 -20.73
N LEU A 19 5.80 9.00 -19.44
CA LEU A 19 4.89 9.63 -18.48
C LEU A 19 5.16 11.14 -18.37
N ARG A 20 6.42 11.55 -18.25
CA ARG A 20 6.80 12.97 -18.22
C ARG A 20 6.44 13.72 -19.49
N LYS A 21 6.62 13.08 -20.67
CA LYS A 21 6.19 13.63 -21.96
C LYS A 21 4.67 13.76 -22.06
N ALA A 22 3.92 12.78 -21.52
CA ALA A 22 2.46 12.81 -21.45
C ALA A 22 1.96 13.96 -20.56
N GLN A 23 2.53 14.13 -19.38
CA GLN A 23 2.22 15.22 -18.45
C GLN A 23 2.52 16.61 -19.06
N THR A 24 3.64 16.73 -19.78
CA THR A 24 4.00 17.99 -20.46
C THR A 24 3.03 18.30 -21.60
N ARG A 25 2.59 17.29 -22.36
CA ARG A 25 1.59 17.46 -23.44
C ARG A 25 0.22 17.82 -22.86
N GLU A 26 -0.17 17.24 -21.73
CA GLU A 26 -1.43 17.58 -21.04
C GLU A 26 -1.43 19.05 -20.61
N ALA A 27 -0.35 19.53 -20.00
CA ALA A 27 -0.21 20.94 -19.62
C ALA A 27 -0.29 21.88 -20.83
N ALA A 28 0.32 21.51 -21.96
CA ALA A 28 0.28 22.30 -23.18
C ALA A 28 -1.13 22.36 -23.82
N ILE A 29 -1.85 21.22 -23.81
CA ILE A 29 -3.22 21.13 -24.33
C ILE A 29 -4.17 21.90 -23.42
N PHE A 30 -3.99 21.85 -22.09
CA PHE A 30 -4.81 22.62 -21.15
C PHE A 30 -4.64 24.13 -21.36
N TYR A 31 -3.43 24.59 -21.69
CA TYR A 31 -3.15 25.99 -21.98
C TYR A 31 -3.77 26.45 -23.30
N ASP A 32 -3.79 25.59 -24.30
CA ASP A 32 -4.37 25.89 -25.65
C ASP A 32 -5.92 25.88 -25.57
N PHE A 33 -6.50 25.04 -24.75
CA PHE A 33 -7.97 24.91 -24.56
C PHE A 33 -8.59 26.10 -23.79
N CYS A 34 -7.84 26.71 -22.88
CA CYS A 34 -8.31 27.89 -22.13
C CYS A 34 -8.41 29.15 -22.99
N THR A 35 -7.95 29.11 -24.25
CA THR A 35 -7.94 30.25 -25.16
C THR A 35 -8.99 30.21 -26.25
N ASP A 36 -9.76 29.09 -26.36
CA ASP A 36 -10.76 28.93 -27.42
C ASP A 36 -12.21 28.93 -26.85
N ASP A 37 -12.99 29.94 -27.24
CA ASP A 37 -14.33 30.20 -26.73
C ASP A 37 -15.36 29.17 -27.24
N GLY A 38 -15.97 28.40 -26.36
CA GLY A 38 -17.30 27.91 -26.64
C GLY A 38 -17.72 26.50 -26.29
N GLU A 39 -16.92 25.65 -25.66
CA GLU A 39 -17.41 24.32 -25.19
C GLU A 39 -17.89 24.33 -23.74
N SER A 40 -18.96 23.57 -23.47
CA SER A 40 -19.60 23.55 -22.16
C SER A 40 -18.60 23.08 -21.08
N LEU A 41 -18.53 23.81 -19.98
CA LEU A 41 -17.70 23.50 -18.79
C LEU A 41 -17.80 22.04 -18.33
N VAL A 42 -18.95 21.38 -18.58
CA VAL A 42 -19.20 19.98 -18.23
C VAL A 42 -18.39 19.02 -19.12
N GLN A 43 -18.19 19.37 -20.38
CA GLN A 43 -17.44 18.53 -21.34
C GLN A 43 -15.93 18.62 -21.05
N ILE A 44 -15.45 19.82 -20.71
CA ILE A 44 -14.06 20.07 -20.29
C ILE A 44 -13.72 19.30 -19.01
N ASP A 45 -14.63 19.31 -18.02
CA ASP A 45 -14.42 18.58 -16.77
C ASP A 45 -14.41 17.04 -16.99
N ALA A 46 -15.27 16.53 -17.88
CA ALA A 46 -15.31 15.10 -18.22
C ALA A 46 -14.02 14.67 -18.96
N GLU A 47 -13.53 15.47 -19.91
CA GLU A 47 -12.26 15.18 -20.60
C GLU A 47 -11.06 15.27 -19.68
N ALA A 48 -11.02 16.25 -18.77
CA ALA A 48 -9.96 16.36 -17.76
C ALA A 48 -9.94 15.13 -16.84
N ARG A 49 -11.10 14.64 -16.42
CA ARG A 49 -11.21 13.41 -15.62
C ARG A 49 -10.72 12.17 -16.37
N VAL A 50 -11.09 12.01 -17.63
CA VAL A 50 -10.63 10.89 -18.46
C VAL A 50 -9.10 10.94 -18.64
N ARG A 51 -8.53 12.13 -18.89
CA ARG A 51 -7.08 12.32 -19.01
C ARG A 51 -6.35 12.00 -17.70
N THR A 52 -6.90 12.45 -16.56
CA THR A 52 -6.36 12.14 -15.24
C THR A 52 -6.35 10.64 -14.98
N ILE A 53 -7.41 9.92 -15.38
CA ILE A 53 -7.49 8.45 -15.27
C ILE A 53 -6.43 7.79 -16.15
N LEU A 54 -6.25 8.24 -17.39
CA LEU A 54 -5.26 7.68 -18.33
C LEU A 54 -3.82 7.87 -17.84
N LEU A 55 -3.48 9.07 -17.34
CA LEU A 55 -2.16 9.34 -16.75
C LEU A 55 -1.92 8.45 -15.54
N ARG A 56 -2.93 8.23 -14.73
CA ARG A 56 -2.86 7.39 -13.55
C ARG A 56 -2.67 5.91 -13.89
N THR A 57 -3.26 5.41 -14.98
CA THR A 57 -3.00 4.06 -15.45
C THR A 57 -1.52 3.86 -15.76
N ALA A 58 -0.89 4.88 -16.38
CA ALA A 58 0.55 4.86 -16.67
C ALA A 58 1.43 4.91 -15.38
N GLU A 59 0.99 5.63 -14.34
CA GLU A 59 1.68 5.63 -13.03
C GLU A 59 1.61 4.25 -12.36
N LEU A 60 0.45 3.59 -12.40
CA LEU A 60 0.24 2.27 -11.83
C LEU A 60 1.04 1.19 -12.59
N ASP A 61 1.13 1.30 -13.91
CA ASP A 61 1.98 0.41 -14.71
C ASP A 61 3.46 0.59 -14.32
N LEU A 62 3.88 1.82 -14.02
CA LEU A 62 5.24 2.10 -13.55
C LEU A 62 5.51 1.48 -12.17
N GLU A 63 4.56 1.62 -11.23
CA GLU A 63 4.67 1.00 -9.90
C GLU A 63 4.69 -0.52 -9.98
N ALA A 64 3.88 -1.11 -10.87
CA ALA A 64 3.90 -2.55 -11.14
C ALA A 64 5.25 -3.02 -11.72
N LEU A 65 5.84 -2.21 -12.61
CA LEU A 65 7.19 -2.49 -13.14
C LEU A 65 8.27 -2.35 -12.05
N GLN A 66 8.16 -1.36 -11.17
CA GLN A 66 9.08 -1.21 -10.03
C GLN A 66 9.00 -2.39 -9.08
N ALA A 67 7.79 -2.85 -8.75
CA ALA A 67 7.58 -4.02 -7.91
C ALA A 67 8.14 -5.31 -8.56
N ARG A 68 7.97 -5.46 -9.90
CA ARG A 68 8.60 -6.57 -10.65
C ARG A 68 10.11 -6.49 -10.65
N TYR A 69 10.69 -5.29 -10.74
CA TYR A 69 12.13 -5.09 -10.67
C TYR A 69 12.69 -5.43 -9.28
N GLU A 70 12.01 -5.03 -8.21
CA GLU A 70 12.39 -5.38 -6.84
C GLU A 70 12.32 -6.90 -6.59
N LEU A 71 11.29 -7.56 -7.13
CA LEU A 71 11.18 -9.02 -7.09
C LEU A 71 12.34 -9.69 -7.82
N GLN A 72 12.71 -9.20 -9.01
CA GLN A 72 13.84 -9.75 -9.75
C GLN A 72 15.19 -9.49 -9.07
N GLN A 73 15.36 -8.34 -8.42
CA GLN A 73 16.54 -8.09 -7.58
C GLN A 73 16.61 -9.07 -6.40
N ALA A 74 15.48 -9.35 -5.77
CA ALA A 74 15.42 -10.32 -4.69
C ALA A 74 15.77 -11.73 -5.17
N LEU A 75 15.29 -12.13 -6.35
CA LEU A 75 15.63 -13.40 -6.99
C LEU A 75 17.13 -13.48 -7.34
N ALA A 76 17.70 -12.40 -7.89
CA ALA A 76 19.13 -12.35 -8.19
C ALA A 76 20.01 -12.47 -6.93
N ARG A 77 19.61 -11.84 -5.82
CA ARG A 77 20.26 -12.01 -4.52
C ARG A 77 20.18 -13.45 -4.02
N LEU A 78 19.05 -14.09 -4.22
CA LEU A 78 18.83 -15.48 -3.83
C LEU A 78 19.70 -16.45 -4.63
N GLU A 79 19.88 -16.22 -5.94
CA GLU A 79 20.84 -16.98 -6.74
C GLU A 79 22.29 -16.75 -6.31
N GLN A 80 22.65 -15.54 -5.97
CA GLN A 80 23.98 -15.23 -5.45
C GLN A 80 24.27 -15.97 -4.13
N LEU A 81 23.31 -15.98 -3.20
CA LEU A 81 23.39 -16.75 -1.96
C LEU A 81 23.47 -18.25 -2.22
N ARG A 82 22.73 -18.75 -3.20
CA ARG A 82 22.79 -20.16 -3.64
C ARG A 82 24.15 -20.54 -4.20
N ASN A 83 24.74 -19.68 -5.02
CA ASN A 83 26.08 -19.93 -5.55
C ASN A 83 27.14 -19.90 -4.45
N GLN A 84 26.95 -19.06 -3.42
CA GLN A 84 27.80 -19.09 -2.21
C GLN A 84 27.62 -20.40 -1.43
N ALA A 85 26.37 -20.86 -1.24
CA ALA A 85 26.08 -22.13 -0.59
C ALA A 85 26.72 -23.32 -1.33
N ARG A 86 26.61 -23.35 -2.67
CA ARG A 86 27.27 -24.39 -3.50
C ARG A 86 28.78 -24.37 -3.39
N ARG A 87 29.42 -23.18 -3.29
CA ARG A 87 30.86 -23.09 -3.06
C ARG A 87 31.25 -23.67 -1.72
N VAL A 88 30.48 -23.35 -0.69
CA VAL A 88 30.71 -23.90 0.66
C VAL A 88 30.50 -25.40 0.69
N GLU A 89 29.48 -25.93 -0.02
CA GLU A 89 29.25 -27.37 -0.17
C GLU A 89 30.43 -28.05 -0.90
N ALA A 90 30.91 -27.47 -2.02
CA ALA A 90 32.05 -27.98 -2.75
C ALA A 90 33.35 -27.96 -1.91
N GLU A 91 33.59 -26.87 -1.17
CA GLU A 91 34.71 -26.77 -0.23
C GLU A 91 34.61 -27.83 0.88
N LEU A 92 33.39 -28.09 1.36
CA LEU A 92 33.14 -29.11 2.38
C LEU A 92 33.33 -30.53 1.85
N GLU A 93 32.98 -30.78 0.59
CA GLU A 93 33.19 -32.05 -0.11
C GLU A 93 34.67 -32.28 -0.39
N GLU A 94 35.40 -31.25 -0.84
CA GLU A 94 36.85 -31.30 -1.02
C GLU A 94 37.60 -31.53 0.31
N MET A 95 37.20 -30.84 1.37
CA MET A 95 37.76 -31.08 2.73
C MET A 95 37.42 -32.48 3.26
N THR A 96 36.24 -33.04 2.91
CA THR A 96 35.85 -34.37 3.31
C THR A 96 36.68 -35.42 2.57
N GLN A 97 36.94 -35.23 1.28
CA GLN A 97 37.84 -36.10 0.51
C GLN A 97 39.27 -36.03 0.97
N LEU A 98 39.79 -34.82 1.31
CA LEU A 98 41.10 -34.64 1.93
C LEU A 98 41.19 -35.33 3.29
N THR A 99 40.09 -35.41 4.02
CA THR A 99 40.06 -36.06 5.37
C THR A 99 40.06 -37.60 5.25
N ILE A 100 39.47 -38.14 4.19
CA ILE A 100 39.45 -39.58 3.92
C ILE A 100 40.85 -40.10 3.52
N ASN A 101 41.65 -39.28 2.85
CA ASN A 101 42.96 -39.69 2.33
C ASN A 101 44.15 -39.52 3.32
N VAL A 102 43.91 -38.95 4.52
CA VAL A 102 45.01 -38.70 5.47
C VAL A 102 44.57 -39.11 6.88
N GLU A 103 44.83 -40.39 7.24
CA GLU A 103 44.69 -40.87 8.63
C GLU A 103 45.54 -40.04 9.61
N ALA A 104 46.64 -39.42 9.17
CA ALA A 104 47.47 -38.53 9.94
C ALA A 104 46.78 -37.17 10.26
N ALA A 105 45.82 -36.69 9.42
CA ALA A 105 45.11 -35.44 9.66
C ALA A 105 43.97 -35.58 10.68
N ARG A 106 43.61 -36.81 11.08
CA ARG A 106 42.53 -37.07 12.02
C ARG A 106 42.70 -36.44 13.41
N ASN A 107 43.93 -36.13 13.77
CA ASN A 107 44.29 -35.49 15.04
C ASN A 107 44.76 -34.03 14.88
N ASN A 108 44.69 -33.43 13.70
CA ASN A 108 45.08 -32.05 13.50
C ASN A 108 43.96 -31.11 13.96
N PRO A 109 44.15 -30.29 14.99
CA PRO A 109 43.14 -29.39 15.54
C PRO A 109 42.68 -28.35 14.52
N ASN A 110 43.58 -27.94 13.58
CA ASN A 110 43.22 -26.95 12.55
C ASN A 110 42.15 -27.48 11.57
N VAL A 111 42.23 -28.74 11.15
CA VAL A 111 41.24 -29.35 10.27
C VAL A 111 39.86 -29.40 10.94
N ARG A 112 39.82 -29.67 12.25
CA ARG A 112 38.55 -29.66 13.02
C ARG A 112 37.97 -28.27 13.13
N ILE A 113 38.81 -27.24 13.30
CA ILE A 113 38.38 -25.85 13.40
C ILE A 113 37.81 -25.42 12.05
N TYR A 114 38.51 -25.64 10.93
CA TYR A 114 38.01 -25.29 9.60
C TYR A 114 36.71 -26.01 9.24
N LYS A 115 36.58 -27.28 9.58
CA LYS A 115 35.34 -28.04 9.35
C LYS A 115 34.17 -27.47 10.16
N ASN A 116 34.40 -27.12 11.42
CA ASN A 116 33.38 -26.51 12.27
C ASN A 116 32.98 -25.12 11.74
N ASP A 117 33.95 -24.31 11.32
CA ASP A 117 33.67 -22.99 10.75
C ASP A 117 32.85 -23.08 9.45
N ALA A 118 33.21 -24.04 8.58
CA ALA A 118 32.43 -24.28 7.36
C ALA A 118 30.99 -24.70 7.65
N ILE A 119 30.78 -25.60 8.62
CA ILE A 119 29.45 -26.02 9.05
C ILE A 119 28.65 -24.85 9.63
N VAL A 120 29.26 -24.04 10.51
CA VAL A 120 28.62 -22.87 11.11
C VAL A 120 28.25 -21.83 10.05
N ASN A 121 29.13 -21.60 9.07
CA ASN A 121 28.87 -20.67 7.98
C ASN A 121 27.76 -21.17 7.04
N ALA A 122 27.75 -22.48 6.73
CA ALA A 122 26.67 -23.11 5.96
C ALA A 122 25.32 -22.98 6.67
N ASP A 123 25.29 -23.23 7.97
CA ASP A 123 24.08 -23.10 8.80
C ASP A 123 23.56 -21.64 8.80
N ARG A 124 24.44 -20.66 9.01
CA ARG A 124 24.09 -19.24 8.96
C ARG A 124 23.53 -18.84 7.60
N THR A 125 24.14 -19.30 6.51
CA THR A 125 23.69 -19.01 5.14
C THR A 125 22.33 -19.65 4.88
N PHE A 126 22.13 -20.89 5.31
CA PHE A 126 20.87 -21.58 5.21
C PHE A 126 19.74 -20.87 5.99
N VAL A 127 20.00 -20.48 7.23
CA VAL A 127 19.02 -19.74 8.06
C VAL A 127 18.68 -18.39 7.43
N SER A 128 19.67 -17.70 6.85
CA SER A 128 19.42 -16.44 6.13
C SER A 128 18.55 -16.65 4.90
N ALA A 129 18.87 -17.63 4.06
CA ALA A 129 18.08 -17.99 2.89
C ALA A 129 16.66 -18.41 3.28
N LEU A 130 16.51 -19.21 4.32
CA LEU A 130 15.20 -19.63 4.85
C LEU A 130 14.33 -18.43 5.26
N ARG A 131 14.94 -17.42 5.90
CA ARG A 131 14.21 -16.19 6.27
C ARG A 131 13.71 -15.41 5.05
N GLU A 132 14.52 -15.33 4.01
CA GLU A 132 14.11 -14.62 2.78
C GLU A 132 13.00 -15.39 2.04
N VAL A 133 13.09 -16.72 1.97
CA VAL A 133 12.04 -17.57 1.42
C VAL A 133 10.73 -17.44 2.22
N TYR A 134 10.82 -17.40 3.54
CA TYR A 134 9.66 -17.16 4.40
C TYR A 134 9.04 -15.79 4.16
N LYS A 135 9.85 -14.72 4.05
CA LYS A 135 9.36 -13.38 3.72
C LYS A 135 8.66 -13.35 2.35
N ALA A 136 9.24 -14.00 1.33
CA ALA A 136 8.63 -14.11 0.01
C ALA A 136 7.26 -14.79 0.07
N THR A 137 7.14 -15.85 0.88
CA THR A 137 5.85 -16.53 1.11
C THR A 137 4.83 -15.58 1.77
N LEU A 138 5.23 -14.83 2.79
CA LEU A 138 4.34 -13.86 3.43
C LEU A 138 3.91 -12.75 2.48
N VAL A 139 4.80 -12.28 1.60
CA VAL A 139 4.47 -11.29 0.56
C VAL A 139 3.46 -11.86 -0.42
N TYR A 140 3.65 -13.10 -0.89
CA TYR A 140 2.69 -13.78 -1.75
C TYR A 140 1.32 -13.91 -1.05
N GLU A 141 1.28 -14.43 0.17
CA GLU A 141 0.05 -14.61 0.95
C GLU A 141 -0.67 -13.28 1.17
N TYR A 142 0.07 -12.21 1.43
CA TYR A 142 -0.49 -10.87 1.59
C TYR A 142 -0.99 -10.28 0.26
N HIS A 143 -0.23 -10.46 -0.82
CA HIS A 143 -0.58 -9.94 -2.14
C HIS A 143 -1.82 -10.63 -2.70
N SER A 144 -1.83 -11.96 -2.68
CA SER A 144 -2.93 -12.77 -3.21
C SER A 144 -4.12 -12.89 -2.28
N SER A 145 -3.95 -12.62 -0.97
CA SER A 145 -4.89 -12.98 0.11
C SER A 145 -5.26 -14.47 0.08
N GLN A 146 -4.31 -15.30 -0.29
CA GLN A 146 -4.42 -16.76 -0.29
C GLN A 146 -3.34 -17.35 0.62
N SER A 147 -3.67 -18.38 1.37
CA SER A 147 -2.69 -19.08 2.18
C SER A 147 -1.87 -20.03 1.33
N TYR A 148 -0.55 -19.91 1.37
CA TYR A 148 0.36 -20.84 0.71
C TYR A 148 0.68 -22.05 1.60
N GLY A 149 -0.35 -22.71 2.08
CA GLY A 149 -0.32 -23.87 2.96
C GLY A 149 -0.92 -23.61 4.34
N PRO A 150 -1.00 -24.62 5.20
CA PRO A 150 -1.57 -24.51 6.54
C PRO A 150 -0.80 -23.49 7.39
N LYS A 151 -1.47 -22.46 7.88
CA LYS A 151 -0.83 -21.38 8.68
C LYS A 151 -0.37 -21.85 10.07
N GLU A 152 -0.95 -22.93 10.56
CA GLU A 152 -0.70 -23.49 11.89
C GLU A 152 0.59 -24.32 11.96
N GLU A 153 1.13 -24.72 10.82
CA GLU A 153 2.34 -25.52 10.75
C GLU A 153 3.61 -24.67 10.69
N LEU A 154 4.70 -25.20 11.22
CA LEU A 154 6.01 -24.59 11.08
C LEU A 154 6.39 -24.50 9.59
N PHE A 155 7.03 -23.42 9.20
CA PHE A 155 7.36 -23.14 7.80
C PHE A 155 8.12 -24.29 7.11
N LEU A 156 9.10 -24.88 7.79
CA LEU A 156 9.82 -26.05 7.27
C LEU A 156 8.92 -27.28 7.10
N THR A 157 7.97 -27.52 8.00
CA THR A 157 7.00 -28.59 7.88
C THR A 157 6.10 -28.39 6.67
N ARG A 158 5.66 -27.16 6.43
CA ARG A 158 4.87 -26.81 5.25
C ARG A 158 5.62 -27.09 3.94
N MET A 159 6.92 -26.74 3.89
CA MET A 159 7.77 -27.05 2.73
C MET A 159 7.82 -28.54 2.44
N VAL A 160 8.13 -29.34 3.46
CA VAL A 160 8.24 -30.80 3.33
C VAL A 160 6.89 -31.44 2.96
N ALA A 161 5.80 -30.96 3.55
CA ALA A 161 4.45 -31.46 3.26
C ALA A 161 4.03 -31.22 1.80
N ARG A 162 4.54 -30.14 1.17
CA ARG A 162 4.35 -29.86 -0.25
C ARG A 162 5.31 -30.63 -1.18
N GLY A 163 6.21 -31.43 -0.63
CA GLY A 163 7.23 -32.16 -1.38
C GLY A 163 8.41 -31.32 -1.81
N ASP A 164 8.62 -30.18 -1.17
CA ASP A 164 9.75 -29.29 -1.43
C ASP A 164 10.90 -29.65 -0.48
N TYR A 165 11.83 -30.43 -0.98
CA TYR A 165 12.99 -30.86 -0.20
C TYR A 165 14.15 -29.87 -0.20
N ASN A 166 14.04 -28.77 -0.98
CA ASN A 166 15.03 -27.70 -1.01
C ASN A 166 14.36 -26.34 -1.21
N LEU A 167 15.05 -25.27 -0.76
CA LEU A 167 14.56 -23.90 -0.82
C LEU A 167 14.31 -23.40 -2.25
N GLN A 168 15.11 -23.89 -3.19
CA GLN A 168 14.96 -23.49 -4.59
C GLN A 168 13.69 -24.06 -5.23
N GLY A 169 13.43 -25.34 -5.04
CA GLY A 169 12.19 -25.97 -5.55
C GLY A 169 10.95 -25.28 -4.99
N TYR A 170 11.02 -24.94 -3.70
CA TYR A 170 9.96 -24.17 -3.05
C TYR A 170 9.75 -22.78 -3.71
N MET A 171 10.84 -22.04 -3.94
CA MET A 171 10.75 -20.71 -4.58
C MET A 171 10.24 -20.79 -6.01
N THR A 172 10.67 -21.78 -6.78
CA THR A 172 10.17 -21.97 -8.14
C THR A 172 8.66 -22.23 -8.15
N ARG A 173 8.17 -23.08 -7.25
CA ARG A 173 6.72 -23.32 -7.13
C ARG A 173 5.96 -22.09 -6.65
N LEU A 174 6.53 -21.32 -5.71
CA LEU A 174 5.92 -20.07 -5.27
C LEU A 174 5.80 -19.05 -6.43
N GLU A 175 6.82 -18.98 -7.29
CA GLU A 175 6.80 -18.16 -8.51
C GLU A 175 5.76 -18.65 -9.52
N ASP A 176 5.66 -19.96 -9.74
CA ASP A 176 4.67 -20.55 -10.61
C ASP A 176 3.23 -20.31 -10.11
N GLU A 177 3.01 -20.43 -8.80
CA GLU A 177 1.72 -20.11 -8.17
C GLU A 177 1.39 -18.62 -8.28
N PHE A 178 2.40 -17.74 -8.17
CA PHE A 178 2.18 -16.31 -8.35
C PHE A 178 1.79 -15.97 -9.79
N ARG A 179 2.45 -16.57 -10.78
CA ARG A 179 2.09 -16.41 -12.20
C ARG A 179 0.69 -16.95 -12.48
N PHE A 180 0.39 -18.13 -11.93
CA PHE A 180 -0.95 -18.72 -12.07
C PHE A 180 -2.03 -17.82 -11.45
N PHE A 181 -1.73 -17.21 -10.32
CA PHE A 181 -2.61 -16.22 -9.68
C PHE A 181 -2.82 -14.99 -10.59
N GLU A 182 -1.75 -14.41 -11.12
CA GLU A 182 -1.84 -13.26 -12.04
C GLU A 182 -2.64 -13.61 -13.32
N ASP A 183 -2.44 -14.79 -13.86
CA ASP A 183 -3.13 -15.27 -15.09
C ASP A 183 -4.62 -15.56 -14.81
N THR A 184 -4.97 -16.01 -13.61
CA THR A 184 -6.33 -16.45 -13.27
C THR A 184 -7.19 -15.30 -12.75
N ILE A 185 -6.64 -14.49 -11.85
CA ILE A 185 -7.38 -13.42 -11.17
C ILE A 185 -7.18 -12.07 -11.87
N GLY A 186 -6.05 -11.90 -12.54
CA GLY A 186 -5.73 -10.67 -13.26
C GLY A 186 -5.12 -9.58 -12.37
N VAL A 187 -5.21 -8.36 -12.88
CA VAL A 187 -4.69 -7.15 -12.22
C VAL A 187 -5.76 -6.59 -11.28
N ARG A 188 -5.34 -5.93 -10.22
CA ARG A 188 -6.24 -5.27 -9.28
C ARG A 188 -7.02 -4.13 -9.93
N ASP A 189 -8.31 -4.06 -9.66
CA ASP A 189 -9.16 -2.93 -10.00
C ASP A 189 -8.85 -1.75 -9.08
N GLN A 190 -8.92 -0.55 -9.65
CA GLN A 190 -8.80 0.69 -8.88
C GLN A 190 -10.19 1.23 -8.56
N ARG A 191 -10.41 1.58 -7.30
CA ARG A 191 -11.70 2.09 -6.82
C ARG A 191 -11.53 3.30 -5.93
N LEU A 192 -12.61 4.03 -5.77
CA LEU A 192 -12.70 5.20 -4.92
C LEU A 192 -13.78 5.01 -3.85
N LEU A 193 -13.41 5.18 -2.60
CA LEU A 193 -14.34 5.35 -1.49
C LEU A 193 -14.25 6.80 -1.00
N ARG A 194 -15.39 7.51 -1.07
CA ARG A 194 -15.53 8.86 -0.52
C ARG A 194 -16.26 8.77 0.82
N LEU A 195 -15.67 9.31 1.86
CA LEU A 195 -16.28 9.42 3.18
C LEU A 195 -16.49 10.89 3.56
N SER A 196 -17.69 11.21 3.99
CA SER A 196 -18.02 12.50 4.58
C SER A 196 -17.77 12.48 6.09
N LEU A 197 -17.02 13.43 6.60
CA LEU A 197 -16.84 13.58 8.04
C LEU A 197 -18.18 13.86 8.72
N ARG A 198 -19.03 14.69 8.13
CA ARG A 198 -20.33 15.05 8.67
C ARG A 198 -21.30 13.88 8.64
N ASP A 199 -21.44 13.22 7.48
CA ASP A 199 -22.56 12.29 7.25
C ASP A 199 -22.18 10.84 7.60
N ASP A 200 -20.96 10.40 7.23
CA ASP A 200 -20.56 9.01 7.40
C ASP A 200 -19.84 8.77 8.73
N ILE A 201 -19.00 9.72 9.17
CA ILE A 201 -18.13 9.54 10.36
C ILE A 201 -18.85 10.07 11.61
N LEU A 202 -19.23 11.35 11.64
CA LEU A 202 -19.91 11.95 12.78
C LEU A 202 -21.41 11.67 12.81
N LYS A 203 -21.98 11.19 11.70
CA LYS A 203 -23.38 10.77 11.56
C LYS A 203 -24.35 11.85 12.02
N ILE A 204 -24.16 13.08 11.54
CA ILE A 204 -25.08 14.20 11.82
C ILE A 204 -26.46 13.87 11.26
N PRO A 205 -27.51 13.87 12.07
CA PRO A 205 -28.84 13.38 11.66
C PRO A 205 -29.43 14.22 10.53
N TYR A 206 -30.20 13.57 9.67
CA TYR A 206 -31.01 14.22 8.62
C TYR A 206 -32.37 14.66 9.10
N THR A 207 -32.83 14.09 10.21
CA THR A 207 -34.15 14.35 10.79
C THR A 207 -34.04 14.72 12.26
N LYS A 208 -34.96 15.52 12.73
CA LYS A 208 -35.16 15.81 14.15
C LYS A 208 -35.69 14.55 14.87
N PRO A 209 -35.65 14.50 16.20
CA PRO A 209 -36.23 13.41 16.99
C PRO A 209 -37.74 13.17 16.74
N ASN A 210 -38.47 14.21 16.28
CA ASN A 210 -39.89 14.12 15.90
C ASN A 210 -40.14 13.61 14.46
N GLY A 211 -39.07 13.25 13.72
CA GLY A 211 -39.15 12.73 12.34
C GLY A 211 -39.17 13.83 11.26
N GLU A 212 -39.24 15.11 11.62
CA GLU A 212 -39.16 16.20 10.63
C GLU A 212 -37.74 16.33 10.05
N PRO A 213 -37.60 16.67 8.77
CA PRO A 213 -36.31 16.92 8.17
C PRO A 213 -35.61 18.13 8.82
N LEU A 214 -34.33 18.01 9.13
CA LEU A 214 -33.49 19.12 9.56
C LEU A 214 -33.12 20.00 8.35
N ALA A 215 -33.22 21.31 8.51
CA ALA A 215 -32.69 22.23 7.52
C ALA A 215 -31.17 22.04 7.34
N GLN A 216 -30.67 22.24 6.13
CA GLN A 216 -29.26 22.06 5.83
C GLN A 216 -28.37 22.98 6.66
N ALA A 217 -28.83 24.22 6.91
CA ALA A 217 -28.10 25.17 7.77
C ALA A 217 -27.95 24.65 9.21
N ASP A 218 -29.00 24.03 9.76
CA ASP A 218 -28.97 23.44 11.09
C ASP A 218 -28.00 22.26 11.16
N ARG A 219 -27.98 21.41 10.12
CA ARG A 219 -27.03 20.30 10.01
C ARG A 219 -25.58 20.80 9.96
N PHE A 220 -25.31 21.87 9.23
CA PHE A 220 -23.98 22.49 9.21
C PHE A 220 -23.59 23.06 10.58
N ALA A 221 -24.53 23.69 11.27
CA ALA A 221 -24.30 24.19 12.63
C ALA A 221 -24.00 23.04 13.60
N MET A 222 -24.80 21.98 13.58
CA MET A 222 -24.55 20.78 14.40
C MET A 222 -23.20 20.10 14.07
N PHE A 223 -22.82 20.07 12.79
CA PHE A 223 -21.53 19.54 12.38
C PHE A 223 -20.36 20.33 12.99
N ARG A 224 -20.40 21.68 12.88
CA ARG A 224 -19.38 22.56 13.45
C ARG A 224 -19.33 22.46 14.98
N GLU A 225 -20.50 22.48 15.63
CA GLU A 225 -20.59 22.29 17.08
C GLU A 225 -19.97 20.94 17.50
N ARG A 226 -20.28 19.86 16.76
CA ARG A 226 -19.72 18.53 17.03
C ARG A 226 -18.21 18.49 16.81
N LEU A 227 -17.72 19.14 15.76
CA LEU A 227 -16.29 19.17 15.42
C LEU A 227 -15.50 19.94 16.48
N THR A 228 -16.04 21.06 17.00
CA THR A 228 -15.38 21.89 18.01
C THR A 228 -15.70 21.48 19.44
N SER A 229 -16.57 20.48 19.62
CA SER A 229 -16.94 20.00 20.97
C SER A 229 -15.75 19.33 21.66
N GLY A 230 -15.65 19.49 22.98
CA GLY A 230 -14.61 18.84 23.77
C GLY A 230 -14.62 17.30 23.70
N THR A 231 -15.67 16.69 23.12
CA THR A 231 -15.77 15.23 22.96
C THR A 231 -14.87 14.67 21.85
N LEU A 232 -14.43 15.52 20.92
CA LEU A 232 -13.49 15.15 19.86
C LEU A 232 -12.06 15.62 20.11
N LEU A 233 -11.81 16.34 21.22
CA LEU A 233 -10.46 16.75 21.57
C LEU A 233 -9.68 15.56 22.11
N ASP A 234 -8.50 15.32 21.53
CA ASP A 234 -7.54 14.36 22.03
C ASP A 234 -6.74 14.94 23.21
N GLU A 235 -5.80 14.15 23.76
CA GLU A 235 -4.93 14.54 24.87
C GLU A 235 -4.09 15.80 24.59
N ASN A 236 -3.88 16.13 23.30
CA ASN A 236 -3.12 17.30 22.86
C ASN A 236 -4.02 18.50 22.53
N GLY A 237 -5.32 18.37 22.66
CA GLY A 237 -6.28 19.42 22.32
C GLY A 237 -6.61 19.52 20.82
N TYR A 238 -6.30 18.48 20.03
CA TYR A 238 -6.62 18.42 18.61
C TYR A 238 -8.00 17.83 18.39
N ASN A 239 -8.70 18.28 17.35
CA ASN A 239 -9.97 17.70 16.95
C ASN A 239 -9.71 16.36 16.24
N ALA A 240 -9.94 15.27 16.94
CA ALA A 240 -9.68 13.91 16.48
C ALA A 240 -10.99 13.13 16.30
N ALA A 241 -11.33 12.75 15.09
CA ALA A 241 -12.53 11.99 14.75
C ALA A 241 -12.14 10.54 14.40
N PRO A 242 -12.40 9.55 15.29
CA PRO A 242 -12.15 8.16 15.03
C PRO A 242 -13.24 7.57 14.11
N PHE A 243 -12.83 6.69 13.18
CA PHE A 243 -13.73 5.95 12.30
C PHE A 243 -13.16 4.61 11.86
N SER A 244 -14.00 3.79 11.26
CA SER A 244 -13.60 2.56 10.61
C SER A 244 -14.44 2.36 9.35
N VAL A 245 -13.86 1.75 8.34
CA VAL A 245 -14.57 1.33 7.13
C VAL A 245 -15.02 -0.12 7.31
N SER A 246 -16.32 -0.36 7.18
CA SER A 246 -16.87 -1.72 7.30
C SER A 246 -16.75 -2.47 5.97
N VAL A 247 -16.53 -3.79 6.06
CA VAL A 247 -16.65 -4.68 4.88
C VAL A 247 -17.99 -4.55 4.18
N ALA A 248 -19.07 -4.25 4.95
CA ALA A 248 -20.42 -4.10 4.41
C ALA A 248 -20.60 -2.85 3.53
N GLU A 249 -19.69 -1.87 3.62
CA GLU A 249 -19.69 -0.67 2.79
C GLU A 249 -19.06 -0.89 1.41
N LEU A 250 -18.36 -2.03 1.24
CA LEU A 250 -17.69 -2.40 0.00
C LEU A 250 -18.47 -3.49 -0.73
N SER A 251 -18.22 -3.62 -2.03
CA SER A 251 -18.88 -4.65 -2.84
C SER A 251 -18.63 -6.06 -2.29
N PRO A 252 -19.64 -6.91 -2.17
CA PRO A 252 -19.46 -8.29 -1.74
C PRO A 252 -18.69 -9.15 -2.75
N LEU A 253 -18.61 -8.71 -4.00
CA LEU A 253 -17.89 -9.39 -5.09
C LEU A 253 -16.41 -9.01 -5.17
N THR A 254 -15.93 -8.21 -4.22
CA THR A 254 -14.53 -7.76 -4.21
C THR A 254 -13.80 -8.21 -2.95
N SER A 255 -12.50 -8.42 -3.09
CA SER A 255 -11.62 -8.92 -2.03
C SER A 255 -10.27 -8.18 -2.03
N ASN A 256 -9.49 -8.35 -0.98
CA ASN A 256 -8.14 -7.81 -0.85
C ASN A 256 -8.06 -6.27 -1.02
N HIS A 257 -8.97 -5.55 -0.32
CA HIS A 257 -9.05 -4.10 -0.40
C HIS A 257 -7.85 -3.43 0.27
N LYS A 258 -6.99 -2.81 -0.51
CA LYS A 258 -5.78 -2.13 -0.05
C LYS A 258 -5.75 -0.68 -0.49
N VAL A 259 -5.36 0.19 0.42
CA VAL A 259 -5.22 1.61 0.16
C VAL A 259 -4.07 1.84 -0.82
N GLY A 260 -4.30 2.62 -1.86
CA GLY A 260 -3.28 3.16 -2.72
C GLY A 260 -2.80 4.51 -2.19
N PHE A 261 -3.69 5.48 -2.17
CA PHE A 261 -3.42 6.79 -1.59
C PHE A 261 -4.71 7.41 -1.03
N VAL A 262 -4.55 8.49 -0.27
CA VAL A 262 -5.66 9.24 0.33
C VAL A 262 -5.52 10.71 -0.03
N GLU A 263 -6.64 11.35 -0.32
CA GLU A 263 -6.78 12.80 -0.47
C GLU A 263 -7.82 13.31 0.55
N ALA A 264 -7.74 14.58 0.89
CA ALA A 264 -8.69 15.25 1.75
C ALA A 264 -9.19 16.56 1.11
N GLU A 265 -10.47 16.82 1.25
CA GLU A 265 -11.12 18.03 0.77
C GLU A 265 -11.84 18.74 1.93
N LEU A 266 -11.64 20.01 2.06
CA LEU A 266 -12.39 20.89 2.95
C LEU A 266 -13.47 21.60 2.14
N VAL A 267 -14.73 21.49 2.57
CA VAL A 267 -15.86 22.11 1.88
C VAL A 267 -16.51 23.15 2.78
N GLY A 268 -16.63 24.36 2.27
CA GLY A 268 -17.24 25.45 3.02
C GLY A 268 -16.91 26.84 2.46
N SER A 269 -17.44 27.85 3.08
CA SER A 269 -17.17 29.25 2.77
C SER A 269 -16.14 29.83 3.76
N GLY A 270 -15.12 30.52 3.24
CA GLY A 270 -14.11 31.14 4.11
C GLY A 270 -13.27 30.14 4.90
N VAL A 271 -13.06 28.95 4.32
CA VAL A 271 -12.32 27.86 4.96
C VAL A 271 -10.80 28.11 5.01
N GLY A 272 -10.31 29.13 4.29
CA GLY A 272 -8.91 29.56 4.34
C GLY A 272 -8.02 28.97 3.26
N ASP A 273 -6.75 28.82 3.56
CA ASP A 273 -5.66 28.52 2.63
C ASP A 273 -5.84 27.18 1.91
N PRO A 274 -5.56 27.11 0.60
CA PRO A 274 -5.50 25.86 -0.16
C PRO A 274 -4.41 24.87 0.29
N LEU A 275 -3.54 25.28 1.22
CA LEU A 275 -2.50 24.42 1.83
C LEU A 275 -2.85 23.91 3.22
N ALA A 276 -4.12 24.03 3.65
CA ALA A 276 -4.55 23.44 4.91
C ALA A 276 -4.15 21.97 5.02
N LYS A 277 -3.68 21.57 6.20
CA LYS A 277 -3.23 20.21 6.48
C LYS A 277 -4.18 19.49 7.41
N VAL A 278 -4.51 18.29 7.06
CA VAL A 278 -5.17 17.34 7.94
C VAL A 278 -4.26 16.14 8.20
N TYR A 279 -4.43 15.53 9.36
CA TYR A 279 -3.63 14.37 9.74
C TYR A 279 -4.54 13.16 9.73
N LEU A 280 -4.09 12.10 9.07
CA LEU A 280 -4.78 10.81 9.10
C LEU A 280 -3.89 9.81 9.82
N ARG A 281 -4.43 9.19 10.86
CA ARG A 281 -3.76 8.15 11.63
C ARG A 281 -4.46 6.82 11.41
N MET A 282 -3.66 5.78 11.21
CA MET A 282 -4.12 4.39 11.14
C MET A 282 -3.39 3.58 12.19
N ALA A 283 -4.10 2.80 12.99
CA ALA A 283 -3.52 1.96 14.02
C ALA A 283 -4.30 0.65 14.22
N GLY A 284 -3.63 -0.32 14.81
CA GLY A 284 -4.24 -1.56 15.28
C GLY A 284 -4.35 -2.65 14.24
N THR A 285 -5.31 -3.53 14.47
CA THR A 285 -5.59 -4.68 13.62
C THR A 285 -6.54 -4.29 12.50
N SER A 286 -6.21 -4.74 11.30
CA SER A 286 -7.00 -4.55 10.09
C SER A 286 -7.40 -5.91 9.53
N SER A 287 -8.42 -5.96 8.70
CA SER A 287 -8.81 -7.20 8.04
C SER A 287 -8.80 -7.07 6.51
N LEU A 288 -8.46 -8.18 5.85
CA LEU A 288 -8.64 -8.35 4.42
C LEU A 288 -9.66 -9.46 4.17
N ARG A 289 -10.62 -9.21 3.30
CA ARG A 289 -11.44 -10.29 2.75
C ARG A 289 -10.59 -11.11 1.79
N GLU A 290 -10.50 -12.40 2.05
CA GLU A 290 -9.77 -13.34 1.20
C GLU A 290 -10.59 -13.65 -0.07
N LEU A 291 -9.92 -14.07 -1.13
CA LEU A 291 -10.58 -14.55 -2.36
C LEU A 291 -11.50 -15.75 -2.11
N SER A 292 -11.15 -16.58 -1.14
CA SER A 292 -11.96 -17.72 -0.67
C SER A 292 -13.24 -17.32 0.06
N GLY A 293 -13.46 -16.02 0.31
CA GLY A 293 -14.54 -15.49 1.14
C GLY A 293 -14.23 -15.43 2.63
N GLY A 294 -13.06 -15.93 3.06
CA GLY A 294 -12.56 -15.82 4.42
C GLY A 294 -12.12 -14.41 4.79
N THR A 295 -11.63 -14.25 6.01
CA THR A 295 -11.08 -12.98 6.50
C THR A 295 -9.73 -13.22 7.15
N ALA A 296 -8.69 -12.58 6.63
CA ALA A 296 -7.38 -12.56 7.24
C ALA A 296 -7.19 -11.28 8.07
N PHE A 297 -6.55 -11.41 9.23
CA PHE A 297 -6.28 -10.30 10.13
C PHE A 297 -4.79 -9.97 10.14
N TYR A 298 -4.49 -8.68 10.08
CA TYR A 298 -3.12 -8.15 10.07
C TYR A 298 -2.99 -7.03 11.08
N THR A 299 -1.90 -7.03 11.84
CA THR A 299 -1.59 -5.96 12.79
C THR A 299 -0.44 -5.13 12.27
N PHE A 300 -0.65 -3.83 12.16
CA PHE A 300 0.34 -2.90 11.70
C PHE A 300 0.72 -1.90 12.80
N PRO A 301 1.97 -1.44 12.84
CA PRO A 301 2.33 -0.33 13.70
C PRO A 301 1.55 0.93 13.30
N SER A 302 1.23 1.76 14.28
CA SER A 302 0.56 3.03 14.02
C SER A 302 1.38 3.88 13.05
N ARG A 303 0.67 4.50 12.09
CA ARG A 303 1.23 5.48 11.16
C ARG A 303 0.34 6.70 11.09
N THR A 304 0.97 7.86 11.06
CA THR A 304 0.30 9.13 10.80
C THR A 304 0.82 9.70 9.48
N ALA A 305 -0.08 10.19 8.65
CA ALA A 305 0.23 10.92 7.44
C ALA A 305 -0.30 12.34 7.55
N VAL A 306 0.45 13.28 7.03
CA VAL A 306 0.01 14.65 6.77
C VAL A 306 -0.54 14.70 5.37
N ILE A 307 -1.74 15.23 5.20
CA ILE A 307 -2.42 15.37 3.92
C ILE A 307 -2.66 16.85 3.68
N ASN A 308 -2.13 17.39 2.60
CA ASN A 308 -2.53 18.71 2.13
C ASN A 308 -3.97 18.63 1.66
N ALA A 309 -4.86 19.37 2.29
CA ALA A 309 -6.26 19.37 1.92
C ALA A 309 -6.53 20.43 0.86
N PHE A 310 -7.27 20.09 -0.19
CA PHE A 310 -7.76 21.06 -1.14
C PHE A 310 -9.14 21.58 -0.71
N VAL A 311 -9.54 22.73 -1.23
CA VAL A 311 -10.75 23.43 -0.79
C VAL A 311 -11.74 23.54 -1.95
N ASN A 312 -13.00 23.12 -1.69
CA ASN A 312 -14.14 23.27 -2.61
C ASN A 312 -13.84 22.74 -4.04
N GLY A 313 -13.17 21.59 -4.15
CA GLY A 313 -12.79 20.97 -5.43
C GLY A 313 -11.61 21.62 -6.13
N SER A 314 -11.08 22.73 -5.62
CA SER A 314 -9.97 23.46 -6.25
C SER A 314 -8.63 22.91 -5.80
N LYS A 315 -7.80 22.49 -6.74
CA LYS A 315 -6.40 22.07 -6.54
C LYS A 315 -5.47 23.04 -7.27
N PRO A 316 -5.17 24.23 -6.67
CA PRO A 316 -4.38 25.27 -7.33
C PRO A 316 -2.92 24.90 -7.61
N PHE A 317 -2.44 23.82 -6.98
CA PHE A 317 -1.10 23.29 -7.15
C PHE A 317 -1.15 21.93 -7.86
N ASP A 318 0.03 21.35 -8.13
CA ASP A 318 0.14 20.01 -8.69
C ASP A 318 -0.76 19.02 -7.91
N PRO A 319 -1.68 18.31 -8.59
CA PRO A 319 -2.55 17.34 -7.94
C PRO A 319 -1.83 16.30 -7.06
N LEU A 320 -0.56 15.98 -7.37
CA LEU A 320 0.23 15.01 -6.62
C LEU A 320 0.52 15.44 -5.18
N ILE A 321 0.63 16.75 -4.90
CA ILE A 321 0.88 17.23 -3.53
C ILE A 321 -0.29 16.98 -2.57
N TYR A 322 -1.49 16.78 -3.09
CA TYR A 322 -2.68 16.48 -2.30
C TYR A 322 -2.84 14.98 -2.00
N ARG A 323 -2.00 14.14 -2.58
CA ARG A 323 -2.04 12.69 -2.43
C ARG A 323 -1.03 12.21 -1.41
N THR A 324 -1.47 11.37 -0.50
CA THR A 324 -0.55 10.66 0.39
C THR A 324 -0.59 9.16 0.15
N ALA A 325 0.55 8.59 -0.21
CA ALA A 325 0.75 7.15 -0.35
C ALA A 325 1.30 6.48 0.93
N ARG A 326 1.31 7.21 2.07
CA ARG A 326 1.90 6.68 3.31
C ARG A 326 1.21 5.43 3.84
N PHE A 327 -0.03 5.18 3.42
CA PHE A 327 -0.82 4.01 3.76
C PHE A 327 -0.90 2.99 2.60
N ALA A 328 -0.11 3.18 1.54
CA ALA A 328 -0.09 2.28 0.41
C ALA A 328 0.08 0.81 0.85
N GLU A 329 -0.67 -0.07 0.20
CA GLU A 329 -0.74 -1.50 0.48
C GLU A 329 -1.30 -1.88 1.86
N ARG A 330 -1.78 -0.94 2.69
CA ARG A 330 -2.44 -1.28 3.95
C ARG A 330 -3.91 -1.63 3.73
N PRO A 331 -4.47 -2.58 4.50
CA PRO A 331 -5.89 -2.88 4.41
C PRO A 331 -6.75 -1.65 4.71
N LEU A 332 -7.78 -1.44 3.91
CA LEU A 332 -8.74 -0.35 4.11
C LEU A 332 -9.74 -0.69 5.22
N VAL A 333 -10.15 -1.96 5.28
CA VAL A 333 -11.31 -2.45 6.05
C VAL A 333 -10.96 -2.76 7.49
N ASN A 334 -11.90 -2.48 8.39
CA ASN A 334 -11.81 -2.73 9.84
C ASN A 334 -10.50 -2.22 10.48
N SER A 335 -9.87 -1.26 9.82
CA SER A 335 -8.75 -0.52 10.36
C SER A 335 -9.27 0.59 11.27
N ARG A 336 -8.59 0.84 12.36
CA ARG A 336 -8.87 2.00 13.19
C ARG A 336 -8.22 3.23 12.55
N TRP A 337 -9.05 4.05 11.96
CA TRP A 337 -8.68 5.33 11.38
C TRP A 337 -9.04 6.46 12.33
N GLU A 338 -8.30 7.54 12.25
CA GLU A 338 -8.56 8.76 13.01
C GLU A 338 -8.16 9.96 12.17
N LEU A 339 -9.13 10.81 11.85
CA LEU A 339 -8.89 12.08 11.19
C LEU A 339 -8.65 13.15 12.27
N VAL A 340 -7.50 13.82 12.19
CA VAL A 340 -7.11 14.86 13.14
C VAL A 340 -6.94 16.18 12.40
N ILE A 341 -7.58 17.23 12.92
CA ILE A 341 -7.42 18.61 12.46
C ILE A 341 -6.72 19.37 13.60
N ASN A 342 -5.45 19.67 13.36
CA ASN A 342 -4.64 20.45 14.30
C ASN A 342 -4.63 21.91 13.86
N ARG A 343 -5.02 22.82 14.74
CA ARG A 343 -4.95 24.29 14.56
C ARG A 343 -3.96 24.96 15.51
N VAL A 344 -3.48 24.23 16.51
CA VAL A 344 -2.65 24.79 17.57
C VAL A 344 -1.18 24.84 17.19
N ASP A 345 -0.67 23.72 16.64
CA ASP A 345 0.75 23.54 16.34
C ASP A 345 1.05 23.45 14.84
N GLU A 346 0.04 23.63 13.99
CA GLU A 346 0.22 23.60 12.54
C GLU A 346 0.04 25.00 11.96
N PRO A 347 1.14 25.68 11.63
CA PRO A 347 1.10 27.08 11.13
C PRO A 347 0.28 27.25 9.87
N ASP A 348 0.28 26.22 8.99
CA ASP A 348 -0.50 26.25 7.74
C ASP A 348 -2.02 26.16 7.99
N ASN A 349 -2.44 25.93 9.24
CA ASN A 349 -3.86 25.90 9.64
C ASN A 349 -4.28 27.12 10.47
N ASP A 350 -3.42 28.11 10.66
CA ASP A 350 -3.74 29.31 11.46
C ASP A 350 -4.95 30.07 10.87
N ASP A 351 -5.07 30.10 9.54
CA ASP A 351 -6.18 30.77 8.83
C ASP A 351 -7.38 29.84 8.60
N LEU A 352 -7.33 28.59 9.06
CA LEU A 352 -8.39 27.62 8.82
C LEU A 352 -9.68 28.03 9.55
N GLY A 353 -10.64 28.53 8.80
CA GLY A 353 -11.96 28.95 9.28
C GLY A 353 -12.90 27.77 9.48
N LEU A 354 -12.93 27.18 10.67
CA LEU A 354 -13.89 26.10 10.96
C LEU A 354 -15.35 26.57 10.96
N ASP A 355 -15.60 27.87 11.19
CA ASP A 355 -16.94 28.46 11.25
C ASP A 355 -17.65 28.41 9.88
N GLY A 356 -16.90 28.43 8.79
CA GLY A 356 -17.43 28.31 7.44
C GLY A 356 -17.49 26.89 6.90
N LEU A 357 -16.91 25.94 7.62
CA LEU A 357 -16.79 24.55 7.18
C LEU A 357 -18.17 23.86 7.18
N THR A 358 -18.50 23.21 6.08
CA THR A 358 -19.77 22.47 5.92
C THR A 358 -19.56 20.97 5.87
N ASP A 359 -18.38 20.49 5.43
CA ASP A 359 -17.96 19.11 5.46
C ASP A 359 -16.45 18.96 5.29
N VAL A 360 -15.95 17.77 5.57
CA VAL A 360 -14.62 17.30 5.18
C VAL A 360 -14.78 15.96 4.49
N PHE A 361 -14.31 15.84 3.26
CA PHE A 361 -14.30 14.58 2.54
C PHE A 361 -12.93 13.95 2.59
N LEU A 362 -12.91 12.64 2.84
CA LEU A 362 -11.77 11.77 2.63
C LEU A 362 -12.00 10.90 1.41
N TYR A 363 -11.05 10.91 0.51
CA TYR A 363 -11.05 10.12 -0.70
C TYR A 363 -10.01 9.02 -0.56
N PHE A 364 -10.46 7.80 -0.29
CA PHE A 364 -9.62 6.61 -0.27
C PHE A 364 -9.60 6.00 -1.67
N TYR A 365 -8.50 6.12 -2.33
CA TYR A 365 -8.23 5.39 -3.55
C TYR A 365 -7.62 4.06 -3.15
N TYR A 366 -8.29 2.98 -3.49
CA TYR A 366 -7.92 1.64 -3.08
C TYR A 366 -7.99 0.68 -4.25
N SER A 367 -7.29 -0.43 -4.13
CA SER A 367 -7.31 -1.52 -5.10
C SER A 367 -7.94 -2.76 -4.50
N ASP A 368 -8.61 -3.54 -5.33
CA ASP A 368 -9.18 -4.82 -4.97
C ASP A 368 -9.10 -5.82 -6.12
N PHE A 369 -9.45 -7.06 -5.86
CA PHE A 369 -9.71 -8.05 -6.89
C PHE A 369 -11.20 -8.30 -6.99
N THR A 370 -11.74 -8.33 -8.20
CA THR A 370 -13.12 -8.73 -8.45
C THR A 370 -13.17 -10.25 -8.56
N THR A 371 -13.98 -10.89 -7.72
CA THR A 371 -14.25 -12.33 -7.76
C THR A 371 -15.61 -12.55 -8.39
N LEU A 372 -15.64 -13.23 -9.52
CA LEU A 372 -16.87 -13.68 -10.18
C LEU A 372 -17.30 -15.04 -9.65
#